data_6bb482b43582e740e6ccacc4c1509062
#
_entry.id   6bb482b43582e740e6ccacc4c1509062
#
_cell.length_a   1.000
_cell.length_b   1.000
_cell.length_c   1.000
_cell.angle_alpha   90.00
_cell.angle_beta   90.00
_cell.angle_gamma   90.00
#
_symmetry.space_group_name_H-M   'P 1'
#
loop_
_entity.id
_entity.type
_entity.pdbx_description
1 polymer ?
#
loop_
_entity_poly.entity_id
_entity_poly.type
_entity_poly.pdbx_seq_one_letter_code
_entity_poly.pdbx_strand_id
1 'polypeptide(L)'
;MAIMIHILTILLAAAAFLIIKNKRYKAVPLVSWIIFIFFIGCGITSIVSLLVPYGEIFVLPLGGIVLGLVFILAAFNDFYSLIRCKDRIEGIYRGYNTYYGGNGISTQAPVFEYMYNGTIYQEQTTQTISYKLLTQNMRKGETYNIYVDPKHPSVFILQKKMKAGSIIAVIFGIMFFSSGLTTLCAIFPIFWSVI
;
A
#
# COMPACT_ATOMS: atom_id res chain seq x y z
N MET A 1 27.46 -7.60 3.41
CA MET A 1 26.13 -6.93 3.34
C MET A 1 25.86 -6.39 1.93
N ALA A 2 26.83 -5.74 1.27
CA ALA A 2 26.69 -5.20 -0.09
C ALA A 2 26.22 -6.23 -1.13
N ILE A 3 26.78 -7.43 -1.17
CA ILE A 3 26.38 -8.48 -2.12
C ILE A 3 24.88 -8.79 -2.03
N MET A 4 24.32 -8.86 -0.83
CA MET A 4 22.89 -9.15 -0.65
C MET A 4 22.00 -8.04 -1.23
N ILE A 5 22.40 -6.76 -1.10
CA ILE A 5 21.61 -5.65 -1.65
C ILE A 5 21.66 -5.63 -3.18
N HIS A 6 22.79 -6.02 -3.79
CA HIS A 6 22.91 -6.14 -5.24
C HIS A 6 22.01 -7.24 -5.78
N ILE A 7 22.03 -8.43 -5.13
CA ILE A 7 21.14 -9.54 -5.48
C ILE A 7 19.68 -9.12 -5.36
N LEU A 8 19.31 -8.49 -4.25
CA LEU A 8 17.95 -8.01 -4.02
C LEU A 8 17.51 -6.99 -5.07
N THR A 9 18.41 -6.07 -5.45
CA THR A 9 18.14 -5.09 -6.51
C THR A 9 17.85 -5.75 -7.85
N ILE A 10 18.63 -6.79 -8.22
CA ILE A 10 18.42 -7.54 -9.46
C ILE A 10 17.08 -8.27 -9.43
N LEU A 11 16.73 -8.92 -8.30
CA LEU A 11 15.45 -9.61 -8.15
C LEU A 11 14.27 -8.65 -8.24
N LEU A 12 14.38 -7.48 -7.63
CA LEU A 12 13.35 -6.44 -7.70
C LEU A 12 13.24 -5.84 -9.11
N ALA A 13 14.35 -5.69 -9.83
CA ALA A 13 14.34 -5.27 -11.24
C ALA A 13 13.59 -6.28 -12.11
N ALA A 14 13.86 -7.57 -11.92
CA ALA A 14 13.15 -8.63 -12.63
C ALA A 14 11.65 -8.64 -12.31
N ALA A 15 11.28 -8.47 -11.03
CA ALA A 15 9.88 -8.39 -10.60
C ALA A 15 9.19 -7.14 -11.20
N ALA A 16 9.82 -5.97 -11.17
CA ALA A 16 9.31 -4.74 -11.77
C ALA A 16 9.11 -4.89 -13.28
N PHE A 17 10.07 -5.50 -13.96
CA PHE A 17 9.97 -5.79 -15.39
C PHE A 17 8.76 -6.70 -15.71
N LEU A 18 8.57 -7.78 -14.95
CA LEU A 18 7.44 -8.69 -15.13
C LEU A 18 6.09 -8.01 -14.87
N ILE A 19 6.01 -7.11 -13.90
CA ILE A 19 4.80 -6.32 -13.61
C ILE A 19 4.46 -5.41 -14.79
N ILE A 20 5.45 -4.72 -15.36
CA ILE A 20 5.27 -3.84 -16.51
C ILE A 20 4.88 -4.65 -17.74
N LYS A 21 5.64 -5.71 -18.06
CA LYS A 21 5.40 -6.58 -19.22
C LYS A 21 3.98 -7.17 -19.23
N ASN A 22 3.53 -7.64 -18.07
CA ASN A 22 2.22 -8.29 -17.94
C ASN A 22 1.09 -7.30 -17.61
N LYS A 23 1.35 -5.98 -17.62
CA LYS A 23 0.39 -4.91 -17.27
C LYS A 23 -0.32 -5.10 -15.93
N ARG A 24 0.30 -5.87 -15.00
CA ARG A 24 -0.30 -6.20 -13.68
C ARG A 24 -0.41 -4.99 -12.74
N TYR A 25 0.28 -3.90 -13.03
CA TYR A 25 0.17 -2.65 -12.28
C TYR A 25 -1.25 -2.08 -12.25
N LYS A 26 -2.09 -2.41 -13.26
CA LYS A 26 -3.51 -2.03 -13.30
C LYS A 26 -4.38 -2.87 -12.37
N ALA A 27 -4.05 -4.17 -12.23
CA ALA A 27 -4.82 -5.11 -11.41
C ALA A 27 -4.50 -5.00 -9.92
N VAL A 28 -3.24 -4.74 -9.57
CA VAL A 28 -2.74 -4.67 -8.18
C VAL A 28 -1.84 -3.43 -8.00
N PRO A 29 -2.39 -2.22 -8.09
CA PRO A 29 -1.60 -0.99 -8.14
C PRO A 29 -0.74 -0.80 -6.88
N LEU A 30 -1.27 -1.07 -5.68
CA LEU A 30 -0.54 -0.90 -4.43
C LEU A 30 0.73 -1.77 -4.37
N VAL A 31 0.59 -3.06 -4.68
CA VAL A 31 1.73 -4.01 -4.67
C VAL A 31 2.79 -3.59 -5.70
N SER A 32 2.34 -3.13 -6.87
CA SER A 32 3.24 -2.65 -7.92
C SER A 32 4.03 -1.42 -7.47
N TRP A 33 3.38 -0.45 -6.81
CA TRP A 33 4.05 0.73 -6.26
C TRP A 33 5.05 0.36 -5.16
N ILE A 34 4.71 -0.58 -4.27
CA ILE A 34 5.62 -1.07 -3.24
C ILE A 34 6.89 -1.64 -3.87
N ILE A 35 6.74 -2.52 -4.87
CA ILE A 35 7.88 -3.13 -5.57
C ILE A 35 8.75 -2.08 -6.27
N PHE A 36 8.15 -1.08 -6.93
CA PHE A 36 8.89 0.00 -7.58
C PHE A 36 9.68 0.85 -6.56
N ILE A 37 9.10 1.18 -5.42
CA ILE A 37 9.77 1.95 -4.37
C ILE A 37 10.93 1.17 -3.79
N PHE A 38 10.74 -0.11 -3.50
CA PHE A 38 11.82 -0.99 -3.06
C PHE A 38 12.93 -1.12 -4.12
N PHE A 39 12.57 -1.27 -5.38
CA PHE A 39 13.53 -1.34 -6.48
C PHE A 39 14.37 -0.05 -6.57
N ILE A 40 13.74 1.12 -6.54
CA ILE A 40 14.43 2.41 -6.59
C ILE A 40 15.33 2.57 -5.36
N GLY A 41 14.81 2.30 -4.16
CA GLY A 41 15.57 2.43 -2.91
C GLY A 41 16.77 1.49 -2.86
N CYS A 42 16.59 0.21 -3.17
CA CYS A 42 17.69 -0.75 -3.24
C CYS A 42 18.68 -0.41 -4.35
N GLY A 43 18.20 0.13 -5.48
CA GLY A 43 19.05 0.59 -6.58
C GLY A 43 19.97 1.73 -6.15
N ILE A 44 19.42 2.76 -5.51
CA ILE A 44 20.20 3.88 -4.95
C ILE A 44 21.24 3.37 -3.96
N THR A 45 20.82 2.51 -3.01
CA THR A 45 21.72 1.94 -2.00
C THR A 45 22.83 1.10 -2.64
N SER A 46 22.50 0.32 -3.67
CA SER A 46 23.44 -0.50 -4.44
C SER A 46 24.48 0.39 -5.14
N ILE A 47 24.06 1.47 -5.78
CA ILE A 47 24.95 2.43 -6.45
C ILE A 47 25.86 3.12 -5.42
N VAL A 48 25.31 3.60 -4.31
CA VAL A 48 26.10 4.25 -3.25
C VAL A 48 27.16 3.31 -2.69
N SER A 49 26.83 2.03 -2.47
CA SER A 49 27.78 1.04 -1.96
C SER A 49 28.91 0.69 -2.94
N LEU A 50 28.72 0.93 -4.25
CA LEU A 50 29.73 0.68 -5.28
C LEU A 50 30.63 1.91 -5.55
N LEU A 51 30.03 3.10 -5.56
CA LEU A 51 30.73 4.32 -6.00
C LEU A 51 31.42 5.07 -4.86
N VAL A 52 30.94 4.88 -3.62
CA VAL A 52 31.44 5.62 -2.46
C VAL A 52 32.32 4.71 -1.61
N PRO A 53 33.59 5.11 -1.30
CA PRO A 53 34.41 4.37 -0.35
C PRO A 53 33.66 4.17 0.96
N TYR A 54 33.69 2.96 1.50
CA TYR A 54 32.90 2.58 2.70
C TYR A 54 31.38 2.77 2.58
N GLY A 55 30.86 2.87 1.35
CA GLY A 55 29.42 3.08 1.07
C GLY A 55 28.49 2.05 1.66
N GLU A 56 29.00 0.88 2.08
CA GLU A 56 28.23 -0.15 2.79
C GLU A 56 27.60 0.33 4.11
N ILE A 57 28.16 1.35 4.74
CA ILE A 57 27.67 1.94 5.99
C ILE A 57 26.28 2.57 5.76
N PHE A 58 26.01 3.08 4.56
CA PHE A 58 24.74 3.71 4.19
C PHE A 58 23.61 2.71 3.90
N VAL A 59 23.91 1.43 3.73
CA VAL A 59 22.90 0.39 3.39
C VAL A 59 21.81 0.31 4.46
N LEU A 60 22.20 0.30 5.74
CA LEU A 60 21.27 0.15 6.85
C LEU A 60 20.35 1.37 7.02
N PRO A 61 20.85 2.62 7.10
CA PRO A 61 19.99 3.79 7.22
C PRO A 61 19.11 4.01 5.99
N LEU A 62 19.62 3.84 4.77
CA LEU A 62 18.82 3.96 3.55
C LEU A 62 17.75 2.87 3.47
N GLY A 63 18.08 1.64 3.85
CA GLY A 63 17.13 0.54 3.96
C GLY A 63 15.99 0.84 4.95
N GLY A 64 16.31 1.42 6.10
CA GLY A 64 15.32 1.87 7.09
C GLY A 64 14.39 2.95 6.53
N ILE A 65 14.92 3.95 5.84
CA ILE A 65 14.12 5.01 5.20
C ILE A 65 13.17 4.41 4.15
N VAL A 66 13.68 3.55 3.27
CA VAL A 66 12.87 2.92 2.22
C VAL A 66 11.76 2.06 2.81
N LEU A 67 12.09 1.23 3.81
CA LEU A 67 11.11 0.39 4.49
C LEU A 67 10.05 1.24 5.18
N GLY A 68 10.46 2.31 5.87
CA GLY A 68 9.56 3.25 6.51
C GLY A 68 8.58 3.90 5.52
N LEU A 69 9.08 4.38 4.38
CA LEU A 69 8.25 4.94 3.32
C LEU A 69 7.24 3.94 2.77
N VAL A 70 7.63 2.69 2.58
CA VAL A 70 6.72 1.64 2.09
C VAL A 70 5.57 1.41 3.07
N PHE A 71 5.83 1.32 4.37
CA PHE A 71 4.78 1.16 5.37
C PHE A 71 3.84 2.37 5.42
N ILE A 72 4.37 3.60 5.36
CA ILE A 72 3.56 4.83 5.33
C ILE A 72 2.67 4.85 4.08
N LEU A 73 3.22 4.54 2.91
CA LEU A 73 2.44 4.54 1.66
C LEU A 73 1.39 3.44 1.61
N ALA A 74 1.68 2.26 2.18
CA ALA A 74 0.70 1.19 2.29
C ALA A 74 -0.53 1.63 3.13
N ALA A 75 -0.30 2.36 4.21
CA ALA A 75 -1.36 2.90 5.06
C ALA A 75 -2.06 4.11 4.44
N PHE A 76 -1.35 4.90 3.63
CA PHE A 76 -1.86 6.13 3.02
C PHE A 76 -3.07 5.88 2.13
N ASN A 77 -3.12 4.75 1.43
CA ASN A 77 -4.24 4.41 0.57
C ASN A 77 -5.56 4.27 1.35
N ASP A 78 -5.52 3.64 2.53
CA ASP A 78 -6.70 3.54 3.40
C ASP A 78 -7.11 4.92 3.94
N PHE A 79 -6.14 5.71 4.40
CA PHE A 79 -6.37 7.07 4.89
C PHE A 79 -6.94 8.00 3.80
N TYR A 80 -6.40 7.91 2.59
CA TYR A 80 -6.87 8.69 1.45
C TYR A 80 -8.32 8.35 1.08
N SER A 81 -8.68 7.08 1.12
CA SER A 81 -10.06 6.65 0.90
C SER A 81 -11.04 7.22 1.92
N LEU A 82 -10.62 7.31 3.20
CA LEU A 82 -11.45 7.88 4.28
C LEU A 82 -11.69 9.39 4.11
N ILE A 83 -10.70 10.12 3.59
CA ILE A 83 -10.82 11.57 3.34
C ILE A 83 -11.68 11.84 2.11
N ARG A 84 -11.52 11.04 1.06
CA ARG A 84 -12.22 11.25 -0.22
C ARG A 84 -13.68 10.89 -0.17
N CYS A 85 -14.02 9.76 0.44
CA CYS A 85 -15.39 9.27 0.51
C CYS A 85 -16.18 10.03 1.60
N LYS A 86 -16.76 11.16 1.23
CA LYS A 86 -17.42 12.10 2.15
C LYS A 86 -18.92 11.93 2.17
N ASP A 87 -19.53 11.66 1.03
CA ASP A 87 -20.97 11.67 0.86
C ASP A 87 -21.56 10.34 1.32
N ARG A 88 -22.42 10.44 2.34
CA ARG A 88 -23.14 9.29 2.87
C ARG A 88 -24.42 9.10 2.06
N ILE A 89 -24.57 7.93 1.46
CA ILE A 89 -25.75 7.53 0.70
C ILE A 89 -26.18 6.12 1.07
N GLU A 90 -27.36 5.72 0.63
CA GLU A 90 -27.85 4.38 0.73
C GLU A 90 -27.49 3.57 -0.51
N GLY A 91 -27.03 2.33 -0.33
CA GLY A 91 -26.74 1.40 -1.40
C GLY A 91 -27.31 0.03 -1.10
N ILE A 92 -27.81 -0.66 -2.11
CA ILE A 92 -28.37 -2.00 -2.03
C ILE A 92 -27.24 -3.01 -2.21
N TYR A 93 -27.05 -3.91 -1.25
CA TYR A 93 -26.04 -4.96 -1.33
C TYR A 93 -26.44 -6.02 -2.36
N ARG A 94 -25.64 -6.21 -3.41
CA ARG A 94 -25.91 -7.16 -4.50
C ARG A 94 -25.12 -8.47 -4.41
N GLY A 95 -24.08 -8.51 -3.59
CA GLY A 95 -23.21 -9.69 -3.42
C GLY A 95 -21.77 -9.28 -3.17
N TYR A 96 -20.83 -10.15 -3.50
CA TYR A 96 -19.40 -9.89 -3.27
C TYR A 96 -18.52 -10.55 -4.35
N ASN A 97 -17.37 -9.98 -4.58
CA ASN A 97 -16.29 -10.60 -5.35
C ASN A 97 -15.26 -11.20 -4.38
N THR A 98 -14.79 -12.42 -4.66
CA THR A 98 -13.80 -13.11 -3.83
C THR A 98 -12.41 -12.92 -4.41
N TYR A 99 -11.48 -12.54 -3.55
CA TYR A 99 -10.05 -12.45 -3.86
C TYR A 99 -9.30 -13.50 -3.06
N TYR A 100 -8.59 -14.38 -3.76
CA TYR A 100 -7.77 -15.42 -3.15
C TYR A 100 -6.35 -14.90 -2.91
N GLY A 101 -5.94 -14.88 -1.65
CA GLY A 101 -4.54 -14.64 -1.27
C GLY A 101 -3.71 -15.92 -1.43
N GLY A 102 -2.39 -15.76 -1.65
CA GLY A 102 -1.46 -16.89 -1.84
C GLY A 102 -1.40 -17.89 -0.67
N ASN A 103 -1.94 -17.55 0.49
CA ASN A 103 -1.93 -18.38 1.72
C ASN A 103 -3.28 -19.08 1.96
N GLY A 104 -4.14 -19.22 0.94
CA GLY A 104 -5.46 -19.83 1.09
C GLY A 104 -6.50 -18.96 1.83
N ILE A 105 -6.12 -17.75 2.27
CA ILE A 105 -7.05 -16.82 2.90
C ILE A 105 -7.76 -16.05 1.79
N SER A 106 -9.09 -16.18 1.74
CA SER A 106 -9.92 -15.39 0.83
C SER A 106 -10.47 -14.15 1.52
N THR A 107 -10.44 -13.02 0.81
CA THR A 107 -11.11 -11.80 1.22
C THR A 107 -12.22 -11.46 0.23
N GLN A 108 -13.30 -10.87 0.71
CA GLN A 108 -14.46 -10.51 -0.09
C GLN A 108 -14.55 -8.99 -0.21
N ALA A 109 -14.82 -8.52 -1.43
CA ALA A 109 -15.17 -7.13 -1.69
C ALA A 109 -16.68 -7.05 -1.98
N PRO A 110 -17.48 -6.51 -1.06
CA PRO A 110 -18.91 -6.32 -1.27
C PRO A 110 -19.21 -5.45 -2.50
N VAL A 111 -20.24 -5.83 -3.25
CA VAL A 111 -20.76 -5.11 -4.41
C VAL A 111 -22.07 -4.44 -4.04
N PHE A 112 -22.17 -3.15 -4.32
CA PHE A 112 -23.35 -2.35 -4.06
C PHE A 112 -23.88 -1.70 -5.31
N GLU A 113 -25.20 -1.59 -5.39
CA GLU A 113 -25.90 -0.77 -6.35
C GLU A 113 -26.45 0.46 -5.65
N TYR A 114 -26.18 1.63 -6.16
CA TYR A 114 -26.60 2.90 -5.59
C TYR A 114 -26.78 3.96 -6.67
N MET A 115 -27.61 4.93 -6.38
CA MET A 115 -27.80 6.10 -7.25
C MET A 115 -27.05 7.30 -6.68
N TYR A 116 -26.26 7.95 -7.55
CA TYR A 116 -25.54 9.17 -7.21
C TYR A 116 -25.66 10.18 -8.34
N ASN A 117 -26.16 11.39 -8.04
CA ASN A 117 -26.42 12.45 -9.01
C ASN A 117 -27.24 12.01 -10.22
N GLY A 118 -28.27 11.17 -10.01
CA GLY A 118 -29.14 10.67 -11.07
C GLY A 118 -28.58 9.50 -11.91
N THR A 119 -27.34 9.06 -11.62
CA THR A 119 -26.71 7.91 -12.30
C THR A 119 -26.68 6.71 -11.36
N ILE A 120 -27.04 5.53 -11.90
CA ILE A 120 -26.97 4.26 -11.15
C ILE A 120 -25.58 3.67 -11.33
N TYR A 121 -24.94 3.32 -10.22
CA TYR A 121 -23.65 2.63 -10.14
C TYR A 121 -23.83 1.25 -9.55
N GLN A 122 -23.12 0.28 -10.09
CA GLN A 122 -22.99 -1.06 -9.49
C GLN A 122 -21.51 -1.38 -9.40
N GLU A 123 -20.94 -1.14 -8.22
CA GLU A 123 -19.50 -1.18 -8.01
C GLU A 123 -19.14 -1.99 -6.77
N GLN A 124 -17.89 -2.44 -6.71
CA GLN A 124 -17.34 -3.09 -5.52
C GLN A 124 -16.64 -2.07 -4.62
N THR A 125 -16.75 -2.31 -3.31
CA THR A 125 -16.03 -1.47 -2.34
C THR A 125 -14.51 -1.65 -2.44
N THR A 126 -13.77 -0.61 -2.13
CA THR A 126 -12.32 -0.68 -1.96
C THR A 126 -11.89 -1.39 -0.66
N GLN A 127 -12.84 -1.60 0.27
CA GLN A 127 -12.61 -2.29 1.53
C GLN A 127 -12.93 -3.78 1.41
N THR A 128 -11.95 -4.63 1.68
CA THR A 128 -12.16 -6.08 1.77
C THR A 128 -12.55 -6.49 3.19
N ILE A 129 -13.45 -7.46 3.30
CA ILE A 129 -13.98 -8.00 4.55
C ILE A 129 -13.80 -9.52 4.54
N SER A 130 -13.63 -10.14 5.71
CA SER A 130 -13.63 -11.60 5.80
C SER A 130 -15.02 -12.16 5.52
N TYR A 131 -15.10 -13.34 4.92
CA TYR A 131 -16.36 -14.02 4.61
C TYR A 131 -17.29 -14.14 5.83
N LYS A 132 -16.73 -14.50 6.98
CA LYS A 132 -17.49 -14.63 8.24
C LYS A 132 -18.19 -13.33 8.64
N LEU A 133 -17.47 -12.21 8.62
CA LEU A 133 -18.03 -10.90 8.97
C LEU A 133 -19.06 -10.42 7.95
N LEU A 134 -18.83 -10.72 6.67
CA LEU A 134 -19.74 -10.36 5.60
C LEU A 134 -21.08 -11.07 5.74
N THR A 135 -21.07 -12.39 5.93
CA THR A 135 -22.31 -13.20 6.06
C THR A 135 -23.08 -12.93 7.35
N GLN A 136 -22.38 -12.50 8.41
CA GLN A 136 -23.03 -12.14 9.67
C GLN A 136 -23.71 -10.76 9.61
N ASN A 137 -23.17 -9.81 8.84
CA ASN A 137 -23.59 -8.42 8.90
C ASN A 137 -24.31 -7.92 7.64
N MET A 138 -24.30 -8.69 6.55
CA MET A 138 -24.87 -8.24 5.28
C MET A 138 -25.75 -9.29 4.64
N ARG A 139 -26.95 -8.89 4.23
CA ARG A 139 -27.91 -9.72 3.49
C ARG A 139 -28.15 -9.14 2.12
N LYS A 140 -28.13 -10.00 1.11
CA LYS A 140 -28.35 -9.61 -0.28
C LYS A 140 -29.74 -9.00 -0.46
N GLY A 141 -29.80 -7.85 -1.11
CA GLY A 141 -31.04 -7.09 -1.34
C GLY A 141 -31.36 -6.07 -0.24
N GLU A 142 -30.68 -6.11 0.90
CA GLU A 142 -30.85 -5.09 1.95
C GLU A 142 -30.06 -3.82 1.64
N THR A 143 -30.52 -2.72 2.21
CA THR A 143 -29.93 -1.38 2.05
C THR A 143 -28.99 -1.08 3.19
N TYR A 144 -27.81 -0.54 2.87
CA TYR A 144 -26.77 -0.15 3.83
C TYR A 144 -26.24 1.25 3.51
N ASN A 145 -25.81 1.95 4.56
CA ASN A 145 -25.12 3.22 4.37
C ASN A 145 -23.70 2.98 3.83
N ILE A 146 -23.37 3.68 2.74
CA ILE A 146 -22.05 3.69 2.13
C ILE A 146 -21.55 5.13 2.03
N TYR A 147 -20.23 5.30 1.90
CA TYR A 147 -19.61 6.62 1.74
C TYR A 147 -18.94 6.70 0.38
N VAL A 148 -19.39 7.59 -0.47
CA VAL A 148 -18.97 7.73 -1.87
C VAL A 148 -18.01 8.90 -2.02
N ASP A 149 -17.05 8.77 -2.93
CA ASP A 149 -16.20 9.88 -3.37
C ASP A 149 -16.99 10.78 -4.34
N PRO A 150 -17.28 12.05 -4.01
CA PRO A 150 -18.04 12.93 -4.88
C PRO A 150 -17.35 13.21 -6.22
N LYS A 151 -16.01 13.10 -6.30
CA LYS A 151 -15.25 13.30 -7.53
C LYS A 151 -15.20 12.04 -8.41
N HIS A 152 -15.24 10.87 -7.79
CA HIS A 152 -15.20 9.58 -8.46
C HIS A 152 -16.25 8.64 -7.86
N PRO A 153 -17.53 8.78 -8.27
CA PRO A 153 -18.65 8.04 -7.65
C PRO A 153 -18.53 6.53 -7.71
N SER A 154 -17.72 5.97 -8.60
CA SER A 154 -17.41 4.52 -8.62
C SER A 154 -16.57 4.06 -7.43
N VAL A 155 -16.00 4.98 -6.66
CA VAL A 155 -15.17 4.68 -5.48
C VAL A 155 -15.97 4.94 -4.22
N PHE A 156 -16.13 3.92 -3.39
CA PHE A 156 -16.84 4.05 -2.11
C PHE A 156 -16.25 3.15 -1.02
N ILE A 157 -16.56 3.48 0.22
CA ILE A 157 -16.20 2.70 1.42
C ILE A 157 -17.44 2.43 2.26
N LEU A 158 -17.41 1.34 3.03
CA LEU A 158 -18.51 0.94 3.91
C LEU A 158 -18.46 1.64 5.27
N GLN A 159 -17.27 1.83 5.79
CA GLN A 159 -17.06 2.39 7.13
C GLN A 159 -15.96 3.43 7.12
N LYS A 160 -16.21 4.57 7.75
CA LYS A 160 -15.20 5.60 8.02
C LYS A 160 -14.33 5.25 9.23
N LYS A 161 -13.69 4.07 9.19
CA LYS A 161 -12.76 3.64 10.24
C LYS A 161 -11.46 3.16 9.61
N MET A 162 -10.34 3.60 10.16
CA MET A 162 -9.04 3.03 9.79
C MET A 162 -8.97 1.58 10.27
N LYS A 163 -8.41 0.71 9.44
CA LYS A 163 -8.07 -0.65 9.85
C LYS A 163 -6.93 -0.59 10.87
N ALA A 164 -6.99 -1.44 11.90
CA ALA A 164 -5.91 -1.53 12.89
C ALA A 164 -4.54 -1.79 12.23
N GLY A 165 -4.51 -2.61 11.17
CA GLY A 165 -3.30 -2.87 10.40
C GLY A 165 -2.68 -1.62 9.77
N SER A 166 -3.50 -0.68 9.27
CA SER A 166 -3.01 0.57 8.70
C SER A 166 -2.43 1.50 9.77
N ILE A 167 -3.02 1.54 10.97
CA ILE A 167 -2.47 2.30 12.10
C ILE A 167 -1.11 1.74 12.51
N ILE A 168 -1.01 0.41 12.66
CA ILE A 168 0.23 -0.27 12.98
C ILE A 168 1.29 0.00 11.89
N ALA A 169 0.91 -0.06 10.62
CA ALA A 169 1.81 0.24 9.50
C ALA A 169 2.36 1.67 9.57
N VAL A 170 1.53 2.68 9.90
CA VAL A 170 2.01 4.05 10.08
C VAL A 170 3.04 4.14 11.21
N ILE A 171 2.75 3.51 12.36
CA ILE A 171 3.65 3.55 13.53
C ILE A 171 5.01 2.93 13.16
N PHE A 172 5.02 1.73 12.59
CA PHE A 172 6.26 1.09 12.12
C PHE A 172 6.95 1.91 11.05
N GLY A 173 6.19 2.48 10.11
CA GLY A 173 6.71 3.34 9.06
C GLY A 173 7.46 4.54 9.62
N ILE A 174 6.87 5.25 10.59
CA ILE A 174 7.51 6.39 11.25
C ILE A 174 8.76 5.94 12.03
N MET A 175 8.70 4.82 12.75
CA MET A 175 9.84 4.28 13.49
C MET A 175 11.03 3.95 12.58
N PHE A 176 10.81 3.21 11.51
CA PHE A 176 11.87 2.86 10.56
C PHE A 176 12.42 4.09 9.83
N PHE A 177 11.54 4.97 9.38
CA PHE A 177 11.95 6.20 8.69
C PHE A 177 12.80 7.10 9.60
N SER A 178 12.34 7.38 10.82
CA SER A 178 13.08 8.24 11.77
C SER A 178 14.39 7.59 12.19
N SER A 179 14.41 6.29 12.47
CA SER A 179 15.64 5.56 12.81
C SER A 179 16.65 5.60 11.66
N GLY A 180 16.21 5.38 10.41
CA GLY A 180 17.06 5.48 9.24
C GLY A 180 17.62 6.88 9.04
N LEU A 181 16.77 7.92 9.21
CA LEU A 181 17.18 9.31 9.06
C LEU A 181 18.18 9.75 10.15
N THR A 182 17.92 9.43 11.42
CA THR A 182 18.83 9.76 12.51
C THR A 182 20.18 9.06 12.36
N THR A 183 20.19 7.79 11.95
CA THR A 183 21.43 7.05 11.69
C THR A 183 22.19 7.67 10.51
N LEU A 184 21.50 8.06 9.45
CA LEU A 184 22.12 8.74 8.30
C LEU A 184 22.76 10.06 8.71
N CYS A 185 22.06 10.89 9.49
CA CYS A 185 22.58 12.16 10.02
C CYS A 185 23.79 11.97 10.94
N ALA A 186 23.84 10.89 11.72
CA ALA A 186 24.98 10.58 12.59
C ALA A 186 26.21 10.11 11.82
N ILE A 187 26.03 9.33 10.76
CA ILE A 187 27.11 8.78 9.94
C ILE A 187 27.73 9.86 9.01
N PHE A 188 26.92 10.76 8.49
CA PHE A 188 27.31 11.71 7.46
C PHE A 188 28.52 12.60 7.87
N PRO A 189 28.56 13.23 9.07
CA PRO A 189 29.72 14.02 9.50
C PRO A 189 30.99 13.18 9.67
N ILE A 190 30.84 11.94 10.20
CA ILE A 190 31.97 11.03 10.40
C ILE A 190 32.58 10.64 9.05
N PHE A 191 31.73 10.37 8.07
CA PHE A 191 32.14 10.02 6.73
C PHE A 191 32.96 11.15 6.07
N TRP A 192 32.52 12.43 6.19
CA TRP A 192 33.26 13.59 5.66
C TRP A 192 34.58 13.87 6.35
N SER A 193 34.76 13.43 7.60
CA SER A 193 36.04 13.62 8.32
C SER A 193 37.11 12.59 7.93
N VAL A 194 36.74 11.51 7.24
CA VAL A 194 37.64 10.38 6.86
C VAL A 194 38.04 10.43 5.39
N ILE A 195 37.31 11.19 4.56
CA ILE A 195 37.67 11.47 3.16
C ILE A 195 38.49 12.72 3.05
#